data_f2b62e1749301e71a44d96811716844c
#
_entry.id   f2b62e1749301e71a44d96811716844c
#
_cell.length_a   1.000
_cell.length_b   1.000
_cell.length_c   1.000
_cell.angle_alpha   90.00
_cell.angle_beta   90.00
_cell.angle_gamma   90.00
#
_symmetry.space_group_name_H-M   'P 1'
#
loop_
_entity.id
_entity.type
_entity.pdbx_description
1 polymer ?
#
loop_
_entity_poly.entity_id
_entity_poly.type
_entity_poly.pdbx_seq_one_letter_code
_entity_poly.pdbx_strand_id
1 'polypeptide(L)'
;TLLTFSLPISWSLTHPILYYLNNLGVVFLCIAIYCFIKMHANGIQTYFISNTKLEKKMYQLAFFSLLFKLGLQGILLYPEMSKTIHNIRPFIIGYIHLSMLGIITFFILAFLSKSTFFHQETKLYKLGILFIIIGFCSTELVLFFQGIWQFLENGILPFYPHLLFALSIFLPSG
;
A
#
# COMPACT_ATOMS: atom_id res chain seq x y z
N THR A 1 -14.00 4.73 1.36
CA THR A 1 -12.92 3.85 0.88
C THR A 1 -13.09 3.43 -0.57
N LEU A 2 -14.29 3.07 -1.07
CA LEU A 2 -14.52 2.83 -2.51
C LEU A 2 -14.26 4.08 -3.36
N LEU A 3 -14.54 5.27 -2.84
CA LEU A 3 -14.28 6.55 -3.52
C LEU A 3 -12.78 6.81 -3.75
N THR A 4 -11.89 6.22 -2.96
CA THR A 4 -10.44 6.36 -3.18
C THR A 4 -9.92 5.53 -4.36
N PHE A 5 -10.70 4.58 -4.86
CA PHE A 5 -10.43 3.88 -6.13
C PHE A 5 -10.82 4.71 -7.37
N SER A 6 -11.50 5.84 -7.19
CA SER A 6 -11.80 6.75 -8.31
C SER A 6 -10.55 7.42 -8.88
N LEU A 7 -9.43 7.42 -8.16
CA LEU A 7 -8.18 8.04 -8.59
C LEU A 7 -7.61 7.42 -9.88
N PRO A 8 -7.51 6.09 -10.02
CA PRO A 8 -7.10 5.47 -11.28
C PRO A 8 -8.07 5.77 -12.45
N ILE A 9 -9.36 5.92 -12.14
CA ILE A 9 -10.38 6.27 -13.14
C ILE A 9 -10.26 7.75 -13.55
N SER A 10 -9.94 8.65 -12.61
CA SER A 10 -9.74 10.06 -12.91
C SER A 10 -8.52 10.31 -13.82
N TRP A 11 -7.59 9.36 -13.85
CA TRP A 11 -6.44 9.42 -14.75
C TRP A 11 -6.80 9.14 -16.23
N SER A 12 -7.86 8.37 -16.47
CA SER A 12 -8.32 8.06 -17.82
C SER A 12 -9.34 9.08 -18.37
N LEU A 13 -10.02 9.80 -17.50
CA LEU A 13 -11.09 10.74 -17.84
C LEU A 13 -10.80 12.10 -17.19
N THR A 14 -10.49 13.10 -18.02
CA THR A 14 -10.22 14.50 -17.61
C THR A 14 -11.46 15.26 -17.10
N HIS A 15 -12.40 14.56 -16.47
CA HIS A 15 -13.62 15.18 -15.95
C HIS A 15 -13.38 15.79 -14.56
N PRO A 16 -13.68 17.09 -14.35
CA PRO A 16 -13.48 17.76 -13.06
C PRO A 16 -14.27 17.10 -11.91
N ILE A 17 -15.38 16.43 -12.20
CA ILE A 17 -16.20 15.70 -11.21
C ILE A 17 -15.39 14.60 -10.50
N LEU A 18 -14.52 13.88 -11.22
CA LEU A 18 -13.70 12.80 -10.63
C LEU A 18 -12.66 13.35 -9.65
N TYR A 19 -12.14 14.53 -9.90
CA TYR A 19 -11.25 15.23 -8.98
C TYR A 19 -11.96 15.58 -7.65
N TYR A 20 -13.19 16.10 -7.72
CA TYR A 20 -13.98 16.38 -6.51
C TYR A 20 -14.36 15.11 -5.75
N LEU A 21 -14.70 14.03 -6.45
CA LEU A 21 -14.97 12.72 -5.84
C LEU A 21 -13.73 12.16 -5.11
N ASN A 22 -12.56 12.30 -5.71
CA ASN A 22 -11.31 11.89 -5.05
C ASN A 22 -11.04 12.71 -3.78
N ASN A 23 -11.21 14.04 -3.84
CA ASN A 23 -11.03 14.91 -2.69
C ASN A 23 -11.98 14.54 -1.53
N LEU A 24 -13.24 14.28 -1.86
CA LEU A 24 -14.23 13.78 -0.89
C LEU A 24 -13.79 12.43 -0.29
N GLY A 25 -13.26 11.52 -1.12
CA GLY A 25 -12.73 10.24 -0.69
C GLY A 25 -11.57 10.37 0.28
N VAL A 26 -10.65 11.31 0.05
CA VAL A 26 -9.52 11.61 0.97
C VAL A 26 -10.03 12.11 2.31
N VAL A 27 -11.01 13.01 2.33
CA VAL A 27 -11.61 13.51 3.59
C VAL A 27 -12.23 12.36 4.39
N PHE A 28 -13.02 11.50 3.75
CA PHE A 28 -13.60 10.33 4.42
C PHE A 28 -12.54 9.35 4.93
N LEU A 29 -11.43 9.18 4.19
CA LEU A 29 -10.33 8.33 4.62
C LEU A 29 -9.61 8.94 5.85
N CYS A 30 -9.40 10.24 5.88
CA CYS A 30 -8.85 10.93 7.05
C CYS A 30 -9.74 10.76 8.29
N ILE A 31 -11.05 10.93 8.14
CA ILE A 31 -12.02 10.73 9.22
C ILE A 31 -11.98 9.27 9.71
N ALA A 32 -11.95 8.31 8.79
CA ALA A 32 -11.88 6.88 9.14
C ALA A 32 -10.60 6.55 9.92
N ILE A 33 -9.45 7.07 9.49
CA ILE A 33 -8.17 6.89 10.20
C ILE A 33 -8.21 7.55 11.58
N TYR A 34 -8.75 8.77 11.69
CA TYR A 34 -8.92 9.45 12.96
C TYR A 34 -9.79 8.65 13.93
N CYS A 35 -10.95 8.17 13.47
CA CYS A 35 -11.83 7.29 14.25
C CYS A 35 -11.13 6.02 14.68
N PHE A 36 -10.34 5.40 13.79
CA PHE A 36 -9.58 4.19 14.08
C PHE A 36 -8.51 4.43 15.16
N ILE A 37 -7.75 5.52 15.06
CA ILE A 37 -6.74 5.90 16.06
C ILE A 37 -7.41 6.17 17.41
N LYS A 38 -8.53 6.90 17.44
CA LYS A 38 -9.27 7.20 18.67
C LYS A 38 -9.83 5.92 19.32
N MET A 39 -10.32 5.01 18.51
CA MET A 39 -10.82 3.69 18.96
C MET A 39 -9.69 2.87 19.58
N HIS A 40 -8.50 2.92 18.96
CA HIS A 40 -7.31 2.24 19.45
C HIS A 40 -6.79 2.86 20.76
N ALA A 41 -6.78 4.17 20.87
CA ALA A 41 -6.37 4.90 22.09
C ALA A 41 -7.32 4.68 23.28
N ASN A 42 -8.60 4.48 23.04
CA ASN A 42 -9.62 4.25 24.08
C ASN A 42 -9.68 2.82 24.64
N GLY A 43 -8.67 2.00 24.37
CA GLY A 43 -8.53 0.68 25.02
C GLY A 43 -9.38 -0.45 24.45
N ILE A 44 -10.04 -0.28 23.29
CA ILE A 44 -10.66 -1.39 22.53
C ILE A 44 -9.57 -2.31 21.93
N GLN A 45 -8.35 -2.19 22.45
CA GLN A 45 -7.22 -3.05 22.11
C GLN A 45 -7.51 -4.54 22.31
N THR A 46 -8.41 -4.90 23.23
CA THR A 46 -8.68 -6.29 23.61
C THR A 46 -9.16 -7.16 22.46
N TYR A 47 -9.84 -6.61 21.48
CA TYR A 47 -10.32 -7.35 20.32
C TYR A 47 -9.31 -7.46 19.16
N PHE A 48 -8.36 -6.50 19.07
CA PHE A 48 -7.32 -6.48 18.06
C PHE A 48 -5.94 -6.90 18.59
N ILE A 49 -5.84 -7.31 19.86
CA ILE A 49 -4.59 -7.81 20.43
C ILE A 49 -4.24 -9.10 19.69
N SER A 50 -3.29 -8.98 18.83
CA SER A 50 -2.60 -10.05 18.16
C SER A 50 -1.84 -10.86 19.21
N ASN A 51 -2.09 -12.15 19.26
CA ASN A 51 -1.44 -13.05 20.21
C ASN A 51 0.03 -13.29 19.84
N THR A 52 0.42 -13.04 18.60
CA THR A 52 1.78 -13.27 18.12
C THR A 52 2.49 -12.00 17.64
N LYS A 53 3.81 -11.95 17.82
CA LYS A 53 4.64 -10.83 17.34
C LYS A 53 4.54 -10.64 15.81
N LEU A 54 4.30 -11.73 15.07
CA LEU A 54 4.22 -11.72 13.63
C LEU A 54 2.93 -11.05 13.13
N GLU A 55 1.78 -11.41 13.71
CA GLU A 55 0.49 -10.77 13.42
C GLU A 55 0.55 -9.27 13.65
N LYS A 56 1.12 -8.86 14.79
CA LYS A 56 1.28 -7.45 15.12
C LYS A 56 2.09 -6.70 14.04
N LYS A 57 3.18 -7.30 13.55
CA LYS A 57 3.97 -6.71 12.45
C LYS A 57 3.18 -6.58 11.16
N MET A 58 2.36 -7.58 10.80
CA MET A 58 1.51 -7.52 9.60
C MET A 58 0.45 -6.42 9.69
N TYR A 59 -0.23 -6.28 10.83
CA TYR A 59 -1.16 -5.17 11.06
C TYR A 59 -0.47 -3.81 11.03
N GLN A 60 0.72 -3.69 11.63
CA GLN A 60 1.51 -2.46 11.57
C GLN A 60 1.91 -2.10 10.15
N LEU A 61 2.33 -3.09 9.34
CA LEU A 61 2.70 -2.88 7.96
C LEU A 61 1.49 -2.46 7.11
N ALA A 62 0.34 -3.11 7.28
CA ALA A 62 -0.90 -2.72 6.61
C ALA A 62 -1.33 -1.29 6.97
N PHE A 63 -1.23 -0.92 8.25
CA PHE A 63 -1.55 0.42 8.71
C PHE A 63 -0.56 1.47 8.18
N PHE A 64 0.73 1.17 8.20
CA PHE A 64 1.75 2.04 7.62
C PHE A 64 1.55 2.25 6.12
N SER A 65 1.23 1.18 5.38
CA SER A 65 0.88 1.27 3.96
C SER A 65 -0.35 2.14 3.71
N LEU A 66 -1.35 2.07 4.60
CA LEU A 66 -2.54 2.93 4.54
C LEU A 66 -2.19 4.41 4.74
N LEU A 67 -1.34 4.72 5.73
CA LEU A 67 -0.87 6.09 5.97
C LEU A 67 -0.04 6.61 4.80
N PHE A 68 0.83 5.78 4.26
CA PHE A 68 1.65 6.14 3.10
C PHE A 68 0.78 6.42 1.87
N LYS A 69 -0.23 5.57 1.61
CA LYS A 69 -1.23 5.81 0.57
C LYS A 69 -1.95 7.15 0.77
N LEU A 70 -2.36 7.47 2.00
CA LEU A 70 -3.01 8.75 2.31
C LEU A 70 -2.08 9.93 2.01
N GLY A 71 -0.80 9.83 2.36
CA GLY A 71 0.21 10.84 2.04
C GLY A 71 0.34 11.08 0.54
N LEU A 72 0.43 10.00 -0.25
CA LEU A 72 0.47 10.09 -1.71
C LEU A 72 -0.80 10.73 -2.28
N GLN A 73 -1.98 10.36 -1.77
CA GLN A 73 -3.23 11.00 -2.19
C GLN A 73 -3.28 12.49 -1.84
N GLY A 74 -2.70 12.88 -0.70
CA GLY A 74 -2.57 14.29 -0.31
C GLY A 74 -1.74 15.10 -1.31
N ILE A 75 -0.64 14.54 -1.82
CA ILE A 75 0.19 15.18 -2.87
C ILE A 75 -0.62 15.34 -4.16
N LEU A 76 -1.44 14.35 -4.51
CA LEU A 76 -2.26 14.35 -5.72
C LEU A 76 -3.47 15.31 -5.66
N LEU A 77 -3.72 15.97 -4.50
CA LEU A 77 -4.70 17.05 -4.41
C LEU A 77 -4.29 18.30 -5.21
N TYR A 78 -3.01 18.46 -5.53
CA TYR A 78 -2.53 19.51 -6.41
C TYR A 78 -2.71 19.11 -7.87
N PRO A 79 -3.51 19.88 -8.68
CA PRO A 79 -3.83 19.49 -10.06
C PRO A 79 -2.61 19.33 -10.97
N GLU A 80 -1.61 20.17 -10.78
CA GLU A 80 -0.35 20.14 -11.57
C GLU A 80 0.44 18.87 -11.29
N MET A 81 0.59 18.51 -10.00
CA MET A 81 1.25 17.27 -9.58
C MET A 81 0.50 16.03 -10.09
N SER A 82 -0.83 16.06 -10.03
CA SER A 82 -1.65 14.96 -10.53
C SER A 82 -1.43 14.71 -12.03
N LYS A 83 -1.37 15.76 -12.86
CA LYS A 83 -1.09 15.65 -14.30
C LYS A 83 0.31 15.09 -14.58
N THR A 84 1.31 15.56 -13.85
CA THR A 84 2.69 15.13 -14.03
C THR A 84 2.86 13.66 -13.62
N ILE A 85 2.36 13.28 -12.45
CA ILE A 85 2.47 11.92 -11.90
C ILE A 85 1.71 10.91 -12.75
N HIS A 86 0.58 11.31 -13.36
CA HIS A 86 -0.16 10.46 -14.29
C HIS A 86 0.67 9.95 -15.47
N ASN A 87 1.61 10.74 -15.97
CA ASN A 87 2.46 10.35 -17.07
C ASN A 87 3.60 9.40 -16.65
N ILE A 88 3.82 9.21 -15.35
CA ILE A 88 4.90 8.40 -14.79
C ILE A 88 4.35 7.05 -14.34
N ARG A 89 4.38 6.05 -15.24
CA ARG A 89 3.84 4.69 -14.99
C ARG A 89 4.30 4.03 -13.69
N PRO A 90 5.58 4.09 -13.27
CA PRO A 90 6.01 3.48 -12.02
C PRO A 90 5.25 3.96 -10.78
N PHE A 91 4.87 5.24 -10.71
CA PHE A 91 4.05 5.75 -9.60
C PHE A 91 2.64 5.15 -9.58
N ILE A 92 2.04 4.98 -10.76
CA ILE A 92 0.71 4.35 -10.86
C ILE A 92 0.77 2.90 -10.39
N ILE A 93 1.76 2.16 -10.87
CA ILE A 93 1.96 0.76 -10.50
C ILE A 93 2.25 0.65 -9.00
N GLY A 94 3.15 1.46 -8.45
CA GLY A 94 3.46 1.49 -7.02
C GLY A 94 2.23 1.81 -6.17
N TYR A 95 1.41 2.77 -6.57
CA TYR A 95 0.18 3.10 -5.85
C TYR A 95 -0.83 1.93 -5.82
N ILE A 96 -0.98 1.20 -6.93
CA ILE A 96 -1.84 0.01 -7.00
C ILE A 96 -1.26 -1.12 -6.16
N HIS A 97 0.05 -1.39 -6.26
CA HIS A 97 0.77 -2.38 -5.45
C HIS A 97 0.63 -2.09 -3.95
N LEU A 98 0.89 -0.87 -3.54
CA LEU A 98 0.73 -0.42 -2.15
C LEU A 98 -0.69 -0.67 -1.63
N SER A 99 -1.70 -0.43 -2.47
CA SER A 99 -3.10 -0.63 -2.09
C SER A 99 -3.47 -2.10 -1.99
N MET A 100 -3.08 -2.92 -2.97
CA MET A 100 -3.46 -4.33 -3.04
C MET A 100 -2.59 -5.20 -2.13
N LEU A 101 -1.27 -5.08 -2.24
CA LEU A 101 -0.34 -5.89 -1.44
C LEU A 101 -0.12 -5.29 -0.05
N GLY A 102 0.14 -3.98 0.03
CA GLY A 102 0.46 -3.33 1.30
C GLY A 102 -0.71 -3.27 2.27
N ILE A 103 -1.92 -2.96 1.80
CA ILE A 103 -3.08 -2.82 2.69
C ILE A 103 -3.89 -4.11 2.74
N ILE A 104 -4.42 -4.55 1.57
CA ILE A 104 -5.40 -5.64 1.54
C ILE A 104 -4.74 -6.97 1.91
N THR A 105 -3.63 -7.33 1.28
CA THR A 105 -3.00 -8.63 1.49
C THR A 105 -2.48 -8.78 2.92
N PHE A 106 -1.76 -7.78 3.46
CA PHE A 106 -1.25 -7.88 4.84
C PHE A 106 -2.37 -7.86 5.87
N PHE A 107 -3.46 -7.13 5.63
CA PHE A 107 -4.62 -7.15 6.52
C PHE A 107 -5.30 -8.54 6.51
N ILE A 108 -5.50 -9.12 5.33
CA ILE A 108 -6.10 -10.47 5.21
C ILE A 108 -5.18 -11.52 5.83
N LEU A 109 -3.88 -11.49 5.57
CA LEU A 109 -2.92 -12.42 6.16
C LEU A 109 -2.91 -12.32 7.68
N ALA A 110 -2.93 -11.10 8.23
CA ALA A 110 -3.00 -10.89 9.68
C ALA A 110 -4.32 -11.43 10.27
N PHE A 111 -5.44 -11.26 9.55
CA PHE A 111 -6.74 -11.79 9.97
C PHE A 111 -6.79 -13.32 9.91
N LEU A 112 -6.32 -13.91 8.80
CA LEU A 112 -6.26 -15.36 8.62
C LEU A 112 -5.31 -16.03 9.61
N SER A 113 -4.24 -15.36 10.01
CA SER A 113 -3.32 -15.87 11.03
C SER A 113 -3.99 -16.13 12.38
N LYS A 114 -5.10 -15.45 12.69
CA LYS A 114 -5.88 -15.74 13.91
C LYS A 114 -6.70 -17.02 13.80
N SER A 115 -6.93 -17.53 12.61
CA SER A 115 -7.69 -18.77 12.43
C SER A 115 -6.85 -19.98 12.84
N THR A 116 -7.52 -21.00 13.41
CA THR A 116 -6.89 -22.26 13.82
C THR A 116 -6.31 -23.09 12.67
N PHE A 117 -6.62 -22.70 11.43
CA PHE A 117 -6.13 -23.40 10.22
C PHE A 117 -4.62 -23.19 9.96
N PHE A 118 -4.04 -22.09 10.42
CA PHE A 118 -2.62 -21.82 10.21
C PHE A 118 -1.82 -22.17 11.47
N HIS A 119 -0.94 -23.18 11.34
CA HIS A 119 0.02 -23.52 12.39
C HIS A 119 1.13 -22.45 12.43
N GLN A 120 0.88 -21.34 13.13
CA GLN A 120 1.79 -20.19 13.25
C GLN A 120 3.18 -20.53 13.83
N GLU A 121 3.27 -21.67 14.49
CA GLU A 121 4.51 -22.17 15.13
C GLU A 121 5.51 -22.72 14.10
N THR A 122 5.09 -23.04 12.88
CA THR A 122 5.98 -23.64 11.88
C THR A 122 7.00 -22.63 11.35
N LYS A 123 8.27 -23.05 11.26
CA LYS A 123 9.35 -22.24 10.68
C LYS A 123 9.05 -21.84 9.23
N LEU A 124 8.40 -22.73 8.47
CA LEU A 124 8.01 -22.50 7.07
C LEU A 124 7.03 -21.33 6.96
N TYR A 125 5.99 -21.28 7.80
CA TYR A 125 5.05 -20.17 7.81
C TYR A 125 5.74 -18.81 8.06
N LYS A 126 6.62 -18.77 9.08
CA LYS A 126 7.36 -17.54 9.41
C LYS A 126 8.29 -17.11 8.27
N LEU A 127 8.93 -18.08 7.61
CA LEU A 127 9.80 -17.82 6.46
C LEU A 127 9.01 -17.29 5.25
N GLY A 128 7.85 -17.90 4.94
CA GLY A 128 6.97 -17.46 3.87
C GLY A 128 6.50 -16.02 4.07
N ILE A 129 6.00 -15.68 5.24
CA ILE A 129 5.60 -14.29 5.56
C ILE A 129 6.80 -13.33 5.42
N LEU A 130 8.00 -13.74 5.84
CA LEU A 130 9.19 -12.91 5.70
C LEU A 130 9.51 -12.63 4.23
N PHE A 131 9.41 -13.64 3.35
CA PHE A 131 9.64 -13.46 1.91
C PHE A 131 8.61 -12.51 1.29
N ILE A 132 7.33 -12.63 1.65
CA ILE A 132 6.29 -11.70 1.17
C ILE A 132 6.62 -10.27 1.62
N ILE A 133 7.01 -10.05 2.88
CA ILE A 133 7.37 -8.73 3.39
C ILE A 133 8.58 -8.16 2.64
N ILE A 134 9.63 -8.94 2.47
CA ILE A 134 10.84 -8.51 1.77
C ILE A 134 10.52 -8.21 0.31
N GLY A 135 9.79 -9.10 -0.38
CA GLY A 135 9.37 -8.92 -1.76
C GLY A 135 8.54 -7.65 -1.95
N PHE A 136 7.54 -7.43 -1.08
CA PHE A 136 6.72 -6.22 -1.10
C PHE A 136 7.57 -4.96 -0.88
N CYS A 137 8.33 -4.88 0.21
CA CYS A 137 9.12 -3.69 0.51
C CYS A 137 10.15 -3.38 -0.59
N SER A 138 10.82 -4.39 -1.14
CA SER A 138 11.82 -4.19 -2.18
C SER A 138 11.20 -3.76 -3.51
N THR A 139 10.07 -4.34 -3.92
CA THR A 139 9.38 -3.94 -5.15
C THR A 139 8.81 -2.52 -5.04
N GLU A 140 8.22 -2.15 -3.89
CA GLU A 140 7.75 -0.78 -3.65
C GLU A 140 8.88 0.24 -3.72
N LEU A 141 10.02 -0.03 -3.07
CA LEU A 141 11.19 0.86 -3.11
C LEU A 141 11.68 1.08 -4.54
N VAL A 142 11.77 0.03 -5.34
CA VAL A 142 12.21 0.14 -6.75
C VAL A 142 11.21 0.92 -7.60
N LEU A 143 9.90 0.69 -7.42
CA LEU A 143 8.85 1.39 -8.14
C LEU A 143 8.85 2.88 -7.82
N PHE A 144 8.90 3.26 -6.54
CA PHE A 144 8.93 4.65 -6.14
C PHE A 144 10.25 5.33 -6.52
N PHE A 145 11.39 4.65 -6.38
CA PHE A 145 12.67 5.19 -6.79
C PHE A 145 12.70 5.46 -8.30
N GLN A 146 12.23 4.51 -9.13
CA GLN A 146 12.10 4.72 -10.57
C GLN A 146 11.13 5.85 -10.89
N GLY A 147 10.02 5.97 -10.16
CA GLY A 147 9.07 7.06 -10.32
C GLY A 147 9.71 8.43 -10.05
N ILE A 148 10.45 8.56 -8.95
CA ILE A 148 11.19 9.78 -8.61
C ILE A 148 12.27 10.09 -9.66
N TRP A 149 12.98 9.07 -10.13
CA TRP A 149 14.01 9.21 -11.13
C TRP A 149 13.48 9.77 -12.46
N GLN A 150 12.30 9.26 -12.90
CA GLN A 150 11.60 9.79 -14.07
C GLN A 150 11.01 11.19 -13.82
N PHE A 151 10.54 11.47 -12.60
CA PHE A 151 10.06 12.81 -12.24
C PHE A 151 11.17 13.87 -12.35
N LEU A 152 12.42 13.48 -12.08
CA LEU A 152 13.61 14.32 -12.24
C LEU A 152 14.14 14.35 -13.68
N GLU A 153 13.36 13.88 -14.66
CA GLU A 153 13.70 13.84 -16.09
C GLU A 153 14.95 13.02 -16.46
N ASN A 154 15.42 12.14 -15.56
CA ASN A 154 16.59 11.30 -15.80
C ASN A 154 16.29 10.04 -16.63
N GLY A 155 15.04 9.84 -17.07
CA GLY A 155 14.65 8.71 -17.90
C GLY A 155 14.45 7.41 -17.13
N ILE A 156 14.76 6.28 -17.76
CA ILE A 156 14.58 4.94 -17.19
C ILE A 156 15.91 4.46 -16.62
N LEU A 157 15.90 3.95 -15.38
CA LEU A 157 17.07 3.32 -14.76
C LEU A 157 17.56 2.12 -15.60
N PRO A 158 18.86 1.99 -15.81
CA PRO A 158 19.41 0.80 -16.46
C PRO A 158 19.02 -0.45 -15.66
N PHE A 159 18.63 -1.52 -16.36
CA PHE A 159 18.20 -2.80 -15.78
C PHE A 159 16.95 -2.76 -14.87
N TYR A 160 16.19 -1.65 -14.83
CA TYR A 160 14.97 -1.53 -14.03
C TYR A 160 14.01 -2.72 -14.17
N PRO A 161 13.64 -3.20 -15.40
CA PRO A 161 12.72 -4.32 -15.54
C PRO A 161 13.28 -5.62 -14.97
N HIS A 162 14.57 -5.86 -15.10
CA HIS A 162 15.25 -7.06 -14.59
C HIS A 162 15.31 -7.06 -13.07
N LEU A 163 15.61 -5.89 -12.48
CA LEU A 163 15.63 -5.69 -11.04
C LEU A 163 14.24 -5.91 -10.44
N LEU A 164 13.22 -5.30 -11.05
CA LEU A 164 11.83 -5.46 -10.61
C LEU A 164 11.38 -6.92 -10.70
N PHE A 165 11.70 -7.61 -11.80
CA PHE A 165 11.39 -9.03 -11.97
C PHE A 165 12.08 -9.89 -10.91
N ALA A 166 13.37 -9.71 -10.68
CA ALA A 166 14.13 -10.47 -9.68
C ALA A 166 13.55 -10.33 -8.27
N LEU A 167 13.16 -9.10 -7.89
CA LEU A 167 12.58 -8.83 -6.58
C LEU A 167 11.14 -9.33 -6.46
N SER A 168 10.38 -9.32 -7.55
CA SER A 168 9.00 -9.82 -7.54
C SER A 168 8.89 -11.34 -7.33
N ILE A 169 9.95 -12.11 -7.59
CA ILE A 169 9.99 -13.58 -7.37
C ILE A 169 9.79 -13.90 -5.87
N PHE A 170 10.18 -13.03 -4.96
CA PHE A 170 9.98 -13.24 -3.52
C PHE A 170 8.50 -13.21 -3.12
N LEU A 171 7.61 -12.57 -3.89
CA LEU A 171 6.18 -12.50 -3.59
C LEU A 171 5.49 -13.88 -3.71
N PRO A 172 5.63 -14.63 -4.83
CA PRO A 172 5.01 -15.95 -4.96
C PRO A 172 5.75 -17.06 -4.21
N SER A 173 6.99 -16.81 -3.77
CA SER A 173 7.78 -17.82 -3.02
C SER A 173 7.44 -17.88 -1.53
N GLY A 174 6.71 -16.89 -1.00
CA GLY A 174 6.19 -16.86 0.38
C GLY A 174 4.79 -17.41 0.49
#